data_bfdaf6366c183b3f80c8a5b8d9151954
#
_entry.id   bfdaf6366c183b3f80c8a5b8d9151954
#
_cell.length_a   1.000
_cell.length_b   1.000
_cell.length_c   1.000
_cell.angle_alpha   90.00
_cell.angle_beta   90.00
_cell.angle_gamma   90.00
#
_symmetry.space_group_name_H-M   'P 1'
#
loop_
_entity.id
_entity.type
_entity.pdbx_description
1 polymer ?
#
loop_
_entity_poly.entity_id
_entity_poly.type
_entity_poly.pdbx_seq_one_letter_code
_entity_poly.pdbx_strand_id
1 'polypeptide(L)'
;MLLRYVVEGDIRKSQQQAKIVLAGLTTAKDKVFKETCLRTLAGKSPTLIELPYNLQGVLVAEDSTSFREDRFLIRDGEKAVVEKMCKTRRAALRLQEMGIRYTSSLLLMGEPGTGKTELARYIAHTLDLPFVYTNFSGLVNSGLGKTQKHIGLVFDYARKSPCVLCLDEIDAIGARRGGKDDVAEMNRVTIALMQELDRLGNDLILVGTTNRPDTLDDALFRRFTFGHTVRPLCRDDARILAKMFFASVGYSASKAEIESLLGDSSKYYTASKITNLCTDHIIDWVLNQEEMPCNGKV
;
A
#
# COMPACT_ATOMS: atom_id res chain seq x y z
N MET A 1 -16.85 35.29 3.35
CA MET A 1 -17.44 34.39 4.37
C MET A 1 -16.59 33.13 4.57
N LEU A 2 -16.20 32.39 3.53
CA LEU A 2 -15.36 31.19 3.63
C LEU A 2 -14.03 31.43 4.39
N LEU A 3 -13.27 32.44 3.99
CA LEU A 3 -11.99 32.81 4.63
C LEU A 3 -12.14 33.12 6.13
N ARG A 4 -13.24 33.72 6.54
CA ARG A 4 -13.50 34.00 7.96
C ARG A 4 -13.60 32.70 8.78
N TYR A 5 -14.39 31.74 8.31
CA TYR A 5 -14.53 30.46 9.02
C TYR A 5 -13.24 29.63 9.03
N VAL A 6 -12.40 29.76 7.98
CA VAL A 6 -11.07 29.15 7.94
C VAL A 6 -10.16 29.76 9.02
N VAL A 7 -10.16 31.09 9.15
CA VAL A 7 -9.36 31.81 10.16
C VAL A 7 -9.85 31.51 11.59
N GLU A 8 -11.18 31.40 11.77
CA GLU A 8 -11.81 31.05 13.05
C GLU A 8 -11.65 29.56 13.41
N GLY A 9 -11.09 28.73 12.51
CA GLY A 9 -10.89 27.28 12.73
C GLY A 9 -12.19 26.46 12.74
N ASP A 10 -13.31 27.05 12.30
CA ASP A 10 -14.61 26.36 12.21
C ASP A 10 -14.68 25.50 10.94
N ILE A 11 -14.15 24.29 11.04
CA ILE A 11 -14.05 23.34 9.92
C ILE A 11 -15.43 23.03 9.32
N ARG A 12 -16.47 22.86 10.13
CA ARG A 12 -17.82 22.52 9.63
C ARG A 12 -18.42 23.62 8.79
N LYS A 13 -18.34 24.86 9.25
CA LYS A 13 -18.86 26.02 8.50
C LYS A 13 -18.00 26.30 7.27
N SER A 14 -16.67 26.12 7.36
CA SER A 14 -15.76 26.22 6.22
C SER A 14 -16.13 25.23 5.12
N GLN A 15 -16.36 23.98 5.45
CA GLN A 15 -16.77 22.95 4.49
C GLN A 15 -18.14 23.22 3.87
N GLN A 16 -19.10 23.70 4.66
CA GLN A 16 -20.44 24.06 4.17
C GLN A 16 -20.39 25.23 3.19
N GLN A 17 -19.63 26.26 3.50
CA GLN A 17 -19.44 27.41 2.61
C GLN A 17 -18.66 27.04 1.34
N ALA A 18 -17.66 26.19 1.43
CA ALA A 18 -16.95 25.69 0.27
C ALA A 18 -17.87 24.94 -0.69
N LYS A 19 -18.78 24.08 -0.18
CA LYS A 19 -19.80 23.40 -1.00
C LYS A 19 -20.71 24.38 -1.74
N ILE A 20 -21.13 25.48 -1.09
CA ILE A 20 -21.96 26.51 -1.69
C ILE A 20 -21.21 27.23 -2.83
N VAL A 21 -19.94 27.58 -2.61
CA VAL A 21 -19.11 28.23 -3.63
C VAL A 21 -18.91 27.29 -4.83
N LEU A 22 -18.59 26.03 -4.58
CA LEU A 22 -18.41 25.01 -5.63
C LEU A 22 -19.71 24.75 -6.42
N ALA A 23 -20.87 24.82 -5.76
CA ALA A 23 -22.15 24.65 -6.45
C ALA A 23 -22.37 25.76 -7.50
N GLY A 24 -21.86 26.97 -7.26
CA GLY A 24 -21.93 28.11 -8.18
C GLY A 24 -21.02 28.03 -9.41
N LEU A 25 -20.05 27.08 -9.45
CA LEU A 25 -19.18 26.88 -10.59
C LEU A 25 -19.91 26.08 -11.67
N THR A 26 -20.17 26.68 -12.82
CA THR A 26 -21.01 26.08 -13.89
C THR A 26 -20.29 25.87 -15.22
N THR A 27 -19.03 26.31 -15.34
CA THR A 27 -18.30 26.19 -16.62
C THR A 27 -17.72 24.81 -16.84
N ALA A 28 -17.56 24.40 -18.10
CA ALA A 28 -16.99 23.10 -18.45
C ALA A 28 -15.52 22.95 -17.95
N LYS A 29 -14.78 24.06 -17.89
CA LYS A 29 -13.40 24.10 -17.34
C LYS A 29 -13.37 23.83 -15.83
N ASP A 30 -14.41 24.21 -15.12
CA ASP A 30 -14.49 24.07 -13.66
C ASP A 30 -14.95 22.67 -13.24
N LYS A 31 -15.43 21.84 -14.17
CA LYS A 31 -16.02 20.53 -13.85
C LYS A 31 -15.03 19.62 -13.10
N VAL A 32 -13.82 19.48 -13.61
CA VAL A 32 -12.76 18.65 -12.98
C VAL A 32 -12.36 19.22 -11.63
N PHE A 33 -12.16 20.54 -11.56
CA PHE A 33 -11.84 21.22 -10.30
C PHE A 33 -12.94 21.06 -9.27
N LYS A 34 -14.21 21.25 -9.66
CA LYS A 34 -15.39 21.06 -8.83
C LYS A 34 -15.49 19.64 -8.29
N GLU A 35 -15.33 18.62 -9.14
CA GLU A 35 -15.36 17.21 -8.75
C GLU A 35 -14.26 16.88 -7.75
N THR A 36 -13.04 17.36 -8.00
CA THR A 36 -11.90 17.20 -7.09
C THR A 36 -12.18 17.84 -5.73
N CYS A 37 -12.62 19.09 -5.72
CA CYS A 37 -12.95 19.79 -4.48
C CYS A 37 -14.12 19.16 -3.71
N LEU A 38 -15.16 18.68 -4.40
CA LEU A 38 -16.28 17.97 -3.77
C LEU A 38 -15.88 16.64 -3.17
N ARG A 39 -14.97 15.88 -3.82
CA ARG A 39 -14.37 14.66 -3.24
C ARG A 39 -13.61 14.99 -1.96
N THR A 40 -12.79 16.04 -2.00
CA THR A 40 -12.04 16.53 -0.82
C THR A 40 -12.97 16.89 0.33
N LEU A 41 -14.05 17.63 0.06
CA LEU A 41 -15.04 18.05 1.07
C LEU A 41 -15.92 16.90 1.57
N ALA A 42 -16.05 15.83 0.81
CA ALA A 42 -16.76 14.61 1.22
C ALA A 42 -15.90 13.67 2.08
N GLY A 43 -14.69 14.08 2.44
CA GLY A 43 -13.71 13.22 3.14
C GLY A 43 -13.05 12.19 2.22
N LYS A 44 -13.27 12.29 0.90
CA LYS A 44 -12.60 11.52 -0.15
C LYS A 44 -11.51 12.38 -0.78
N SER A 45 -10.63 12.92 0.04
CA SER A 45 -9.47 13.66 -0.47
C SER A 45 -8.47 12.69 -1.06
N PRO A 46 -8.00 12.94 -2.29
CA PRO A 46 -6.63 12.64 -2.58
C PRO A 46 -5.82 13.58 -1.68
N THR A 47 -5.44 13.09 -0.52
CA THR A 47 -4.51 13.83 0.31
C THR A 47 -3.20 13.74 -0.44
N LEU A 48 -2.84 14.80 -1.18
CA LEU A 48 -1.44 15.05 -1.51
C LEU A 48 -0.73 15.11 -0.16
N ILE A 49 -0.18 13.98 0.23
CA ILE A 49 0.59 13.90 1.47
C ILE A 49 1.91 14.55 1.13
N GLU A 50 2.04 15.83 1.49
CA GLU A 50 3.34 16.47 1.50
C GLU A 50 4.19 15.82 2.58
N LEU A 51 5.10 14.96 2.15
CA LEU A 51 6.08 14.39 3.06
C LEU A 51 7.01 15.50 3.54
N PRO A 52 7.23 15.63 4.84
CA PRO A 52 8.22 16.55 5.38
C PRO A 52 9.59 16.33 4.73
N TYR A 53 10.33 17.42 4.49
CA TYR A 53 11.62 17.37 3.80
C TYR A 53 12.59 16.33 4.38
N ASN A 54 12.60 16.16 5.70
CA ASN A 54 13.44 15.19 6.41
C ASN A 54 12.98 13.72 6.26
N LEU A 55 11.83 13.47 5.63
CA LEU A 55 11.32 12.13 5.32
C LEU A 55 11.30 11.83 3.82
N GLN A 56 11.62 12.82 2.98
CA GLN A 56 11.79 12.62 1.55
C GLN A 56 12.99 11.67 1.33
N GLY A 57 12.77 10.63 0.52
CA GLY A 57 13.75 9.56 0.32
C GLY A 57 13.75 8.44 1.36
N VAL A 58 13.01 8.61 2.49
CA VAL A 58 12.77 7.57 3.50
C VAL A 58 11.37 7.00 3.35
N LEU A 59 10.38 7.85 3.14
CA LEU A 59 9.00 7.49 2.88
C LEU A 59 8.62 7.78 1.43
N VAL A 60 7.75 6.94 0.92
CA VAL A 60 7.01 7.20 -0.33
C VAL A 60 5.53 7.20 0.02
N ALA A 61 4.81 8.22 -0.40
CA ALA A 61 3.38 8.34 -0.22
C ALA A 61 2.68 8.18 -1.56
N GLU A 62 1.67 7.34 -1.61
CA GLU A 62 0.86 7.05 -2.79
C GLU A 62 -0.61 7.34 -2.48
N ASP A 63 -1.31 7.88 -3.47
CA ASP A 63 -2.76 8.03 -3.39
C ASP A 63 -3.43 6.67 -3.59
N SER A 64 -4.24 6.25 -2.63
CA SER A 64 -4.99 5.00 -2.68
C SER A 64 -6.01 4.94 -3.83
N THR A 65 -6.42 6.09 -4.38
CA THR A 65 -7.36 6.14 -5.52
C THR A 65 -6.73 5.67 -6.83
N SER A 66 -5.40 5.65 -6.92
CA SER A 66 -4.66 5.16 -8.09
C SER A 66 -4.56 3.63 -8.15
N PHE A 67 -5.00 2.93 -7.12
CA PHE A 67 -4.92 1.47 -7.08
C PHE A 67 -5.80 0.81 -8.17
N ARG A 68 -5.23 -0.14 -8.88
CA ARG A 68 -5.87 -0.85 -9.98
C ARG A 68 -6.46 -2.17 -9.50
N GLU A 69 -7.71 -2.14 -8.98
CA GLU A 69 -8.43 -3.35 -8.57
C GLU A 69 -8.59 -4.36 -9.70
N ASP A 70 -8.69 -3.88 -10.93
CA ASP A 70 -8.82 -4.70 -12.13
C ASP A 70 -7.55 -5.53 -12.46
N ARG A 71 -6.45 -5.32 -11.75
CA ARG A 71 -5.18 -6.05 -11.85
C ARG A 71 -4.78 -6.78 -10.58
N PHE A 72 -5.66 -6.81 -9.59
CA PHE A 72 -5.37 -7.39 -8.29
C PHE A 72 -6.33 -8.54 -7.97
N LEU A 73 -5.80 -9.76 -7.88
CA LEU A 73 -6.58 -10.92 -7.47
C LEU A 73 -6.52 -11.05 -5.94
N ILE A 74 -7.66 -10.86 -5.30
CA ILE A 74 -7.82 -11.10 -3.86
C ILE A 74 -8.52 -12.43 -3.62
N ARG A 75 -7.92 -13.30 -2.81
CA ARG A 75 -8.46 -14.61 -2.43
C ARG A 75 -9.20 -14.52 -1.09
N ASP A 76 -9.92 -15.56 -0.72
CA ASP A 76 -10.75 -15.55 0.50
C ASP A 76 -9.94 -15.33 1.78
N GLY A 77 -8.71 -15.85 1.85
CA GLY A 77 -7.82 -15.61 2.97
C GLY A 77 -7.41 -14.15 3.12
N GLU A 78 -7.07 -13.49 2.02
CA GLU A 78 -6.75 -12.07 1.99
C GLU A 78 -7.99 -11.21 2.26
N LYS A 79 -9.17 -11.58 1.69
CA LYS A 79 -10.45 -10.88 1.98
C LYS A 79 -10.76 -10.86 3.48
N ALA A 80 -10.62 -12.01 4.14
CA ALA A 80 -10.87 -12.12 5.57
C ALA A 80 -9.97 -11.19 6.40
N VAL A 81 -8.69 -11.06 6.01
CA VAL A 81 -7.75 -10.13 6.66
C VAL A 81 -8.17 -8.68 6.44
N VAL A 82 -8.49 -8.30 5.20
CA VAL A 82 -8.96 -6.93 4.86
C VAL A 82 -10.23 -6.59 5.64
N GLU A 83 -11.23 -7.48 5.65
CA GLU A 83 -12.45 -7.27 6.42
C GLU A 83 -12.17 -7.08 7.92
N LYS A 84 -11.23 -7.85 8.48
CA LYS A 84 -10.84 -7.72 9.88
C LYS A 84 -10.21 -6.35 10.12
N MET A 85 -9.31 -5.88 9.26
CA MET A 85 -8.73 -4.54 9.35
C MET A 85 -9.80 -3.44 9.27
N CYS A 86 -10.77 -3.58 8.38
CA CYS A 86 -11.90 -2.64 8.27
C CYS A 86 -12.78 -2.63 9.54
N LYS A 87 -13.08 -3.80 10.10
CA LYS A 87 -13.88 -3.91 11.34
C LYS A 87 -13.18 -3.25 12.52
N THR A 88 -11.87 -3.50 12.68
CA THR A 88 -11.10 -2.92 13.80
C THR A 88 -10.98 -1.41 13.70
N ARG A 89 -10.76 -0.87 12.49
CA ARG A 89 -10.76 0.57 12.29
C ARG A 89 -12.09 1.23 12.65
N ARG A 90 -13.22 0.63 12.26
CA ARG A 90 -14.56 1.14 12.63
C ARG A 90 -14.78 1.15 14.15
N ALA A 91 -14.21 0.17 14.85
CA ALA A 91 -14.30 0.05 16.29
C ALA A 91 -13.28 0.91 17.05
N ALA A 92 -12.23 1.41 16.39
CA ALA A 92 -11.07 2.03 17.03
C ALA A 92 -11.44 3.15 18.02
N LEU A 93 -12.29 4.09 17.61
CA LEU A 93 -12.74 5.20 18.47
C LEU A 93 -13.48 4.69 19.70
N ARG A 94 -14.38 3.71 19.52
CA ARG A 94 -15.15 3.15 20.63
C ARG A 94 -14.30 2.34 21.60
N LEU A 95 -13.31 1.62 21.10
CA LEU A 95 -12.32 0.92 21.92
C LEU A 95 -11.51 1.91 22.75
N GLN A 96 -11.12 3.03 22.17
CA GLN A 96 -10.40 4.10 22.86
C GLN A 96 -11.24 4.73 23.98
N GLU A 97 -12.53 5.04 23.72
CA GLU A 97 -13.47 5.54 24.73
C GLU A 97 -13.64 4.55 25.89
N MET A 98 -13.58 3.26 25.62
CA MET A 98 -13.64 2.19 26.63
C MET A 98 -12.30 1.95 27.34
N GLY A 99 -11.24 2.69 27.01
CA GLY A 99 -9.89 2.51 27.54
C GLY A 99 -9.18 1.24 27.05
N ILE A 100 -9.71 0.61 26.00
CA ILE A 100 -9.12 -0.61 25.41
C ILE A 100 -8.07 -0.18 24.38
N ARG A 101 -6.81 -0.51 24.64
CA ARG A 101 -5.74 -0.38 23.67
C ARG A 101 -5.83 -1.48 22.63
N TYR A 102 -5.90 -1.09 21.39
CA TYR A 102 -5.92 -2.01 20.26
C TYR A 102 -5.07 -1.45 19.13
N THR A 103 -4.16 -2.24 18.63
CA THR A 103 -3.30 -1.84 17.52
C THR A 103 -3.75 -2.57 16.26
N SER A 104 -4.11 -1.82 15.21
CA SER A 104 -4.40 -2.40 13.89
C SER A 104 -3.08 -2.65 13.15
N SER A 105 -2.36 -3.69 13.54
CA SER A 105 -1.09 -4.07 12.92
C SER A 105 -1.14 -5.45 12.31
N LEU A 106 -0.70 -5.56 11.05
CA LEU A 106 -0.71 -6.76 10.22
C LEU A 106 0.70 -7.08 9.76
N LEU A 107 1.15 -8.32 9.95
CA LEU A 107 2.36 -8.84 9.36
C LEU A 107 2.03 -9.73 8.16
N LEU A 108 2.43 -9.31 6.97
CA LEU A 108 2.31 -10.07 5.73
C LEU A 108 3.60 -10.85 5.47
N MET A 109 3.48 -12.15 5.41
CA MET A 109 4.60 -13.09 5.20
C MET A 109 4.44 -13.78 3.84
N GLY A 110 5.53 -14.26 3.29
CA GLY A 110 5.48 -15.10 2.07
C GLY A 110 6.66 -14.85 1.15
N GLU A 111 6.76 -15.65 0.10
CA GLU A 111 7.84 -15.57 -0.88
C GLU A 111 7.87 -14.22 -1.62
N PRO A 112 9.03 -13.81 -2.15
CA PRO A 112 9.13 -12.63 -2.99
C PRO A 112 8.16 -12.70 -4.19
N GLY A 113 7.54 -11.56 -4.53
CA GLY A 113 6.64 -11.47 -5.69
C GLY A 113 5.25 -12.06 -5.50
N THR A 114 4.87 -12.53 -4.30
CA THR A 114 3.51 -13.05 -4.03
C THR A 114 2.43 -11.97 -3.93
N GLY A 115 2.79 -10.69 -3.85
CA GLY A 115 1.84 -9.57 -3.80
C GLY A 115 1.60 -9.01 -2.41
N LYS A 116 2.51 -9.18 -1.44
CA LYS A 116 2.38 -8.64 -0.07
C LYS A 116 2.20 -7.12 -0.05
N THR A 117 3.05 -6.40 -0.74
CA THR A 117 2.99 -4.93 -0.82
C THR A 117 1.75 -4.46 -1.56
N GLU A 118 1.32 -5.20 -2.60
CA GLU A 118 0.06 -4.93 -3.31
C GLU A 118 -1.16 -5.16 -2.40
N LEU A 119 -1.14 -6.19 -1.54
CA LEU A 119 -2.20 -6.39 -0.54
C LEU A 119 -2.24 -5.23 0.47
N ALA A 120 -1.09 -4.70 0.87
CA ALA A 120 -1.04 -3.51 1.74
C ALA A 120 -1.62 -2.27 1.05
N ARG A 121 -1.35 -2.05 -0.26
CA ARG A 121 -1.98 -1.00 -1.07
C ARG A 121 -3.49 -1.19 -1.20
N TYR A 122 -3.94 -2.43 -1.41
CA TYR A 122 -5.36 -2.76 -1.46
C TYR A 122 -6.07 -2.48 -0.14
N ILE A 123 -5.43 -2.75 1.01
CA ILE A 123 -5.95 -2.38 2.33
C ILE A 123 -6.13 -0.86 2.42
N ALA A 124 -5.13 -0.08 1.99
CA ALA A 124 -5.21 1.37 2.00
C ALA A 124 -6.35 1.88 1.10
N HIS A 125 -6.48 1.31 -0.10
CA HIS A 125 -7.55 1.61 -1.04
C HIS A 125 -8.94 1.30 -0.44
N THR A 126 -9.12 0.11 0.15
CA THR A 126 -10.40 -0.29 0.77
C THR A 126 -10.78 0.59 1.96
N LEU A 127 -9.80 1.12 2.69
CA LEU A 127 -9.99 2.00 3.83
C LEU A 127 -10.12 3.48 3.46
N ASP A 128 -9.97 3.82 2.18
CA ASP A 128 -9.93 5.21 1.67
C ASP A 128 -8.88 6.05 2.43
N LEU A 129 -7.71 5.45 2.63
CA LEU A 129 -6.57 6.07 3.30
C LEU A 129 -5.36 6.10 2.37
N PRO A 130 -4.52 7.14 2.48
CA PRO A 130 -3.25 7.17 1.80
C PRO A 130 -2.38 5.96 2.15
N PHE A 131 -1.65 5.45 1.17
CA PHE A 131 -0.64 4.43 1.37
C PHE A 131 0.72 5.08 1.53
N VAL A 132 1.35 4.87 2.68
CA VAL A 132 2.69 5.39 2.96
C VAL A 132 3.59 4.22 3.26
N TYR A 133 4.66 4.09 2.51
CA TYR A 133 5.57 2.97 2.72
C TYR A 133 7.03 3.40 2.81
N THR A 134 7.81 2.61 3.53
CA THR A 134 9.26 2.70 3.58
C THR A 134 9.85 1.33 3.31
N ASN A 135 10.89 1.28 2.46
CA ASN A 135 11.72 0.10 2.33
C ASN A 135 12.69 0.06 3.50
N PHE A 136 12.48 -0.91 4.39
CA PHE A 136 13.25 -1.00 5.62
C PHE A 136 14.73 -1.33 5.36
N SER A 137 15.03 -2.10 4.31
CA SER A 137 16.40 -2.37 3.87
C SER A 137 17.16 -1.10 3.53
N GLY A 138 16.54 -0.17 2.80
CA GLY A 138 17.11 1.14 2.46
C GLY A 138 17.33 2.01 3.69
N LEU A 139 16.39 1.95 4.63
CA LEU A 139 16.44 2.72 5.88
C LEU A 139 17.60 2.28 6.79
N VAL A 140 17.83 0.97 6.92
CA VAL A 140 18.93 0.39 7.69
C VAL A 140 20.29 0.71 7.06
N ASN A 141 20.37 0.77 5.74
CA ASN A 141 21.62 1.06 5.01
C ASN A 141 22.06 2.53 5.07
N SER A 142 21.24 3.45 5.58
CA SER A 142 21.50 4.89 5.58
C SER A 142 22.59 5.37 6.57
N GLY A 143 23.17 4.46 7.36
CA GLY A 143 24.32 4.69 8.25
C GLY A 143 24.01 4.72 9.74
N LEU A 144 25.05 4.41 10.52
CA LEU A 144 25.05 4.29 11.98
C LEU A 144 24.37 5.48 12.67
N GLY A 145 23.41 5.19 13.55
CA GLY A 145 22.71 6.18 14.38
C GLY A 145 21.60 6.97 13.69
N LYS A 146 21.53 6.97 12.35
CA LYS A 146 20.45 7.64 11.60
C LYS A 146 19.18 6.80 11.54
N THR A 147 19.32 5.49 11.50
CA THR A 147 18.21 4.53 11.37
C THR A 147 17.19 4.67 12.51
N GLN A 148 17.65 4.72 13.77
CA GLN A 148 16.74 4.90 14.91
C GLN A 148 15.97 6.22 14.85
N LYS A 149 16.65 7.31 14.47
CA LYS A 149 16.04 8.62 14.31
C LYS A 149 14.98 8.59 13.20
N HIS A 150 15.30 7.94 12.06
CA HIS A 150 14.36 7.82 10.95
C HIS A 150 13.14 6.99 11.35
N ILE A 151 13.29 5.88 12.07
CA ILE A 151 12.16 5.10 12.62
C ILE A 151 11.24 5.99 13.44
N GLY A 152 11.78 6.74 14.40
CA GLY A 152 11.00 7.67 15.22
C GLY A 152 10.24 8.69 14.36
N LEU A 153 10.91 9.30 13.39
CA LEU A 153 10.29 10.29 12.49
C LEU A 153 9.17 9.69 11.61
N VAL A 154 9.35 8.46 11.12
CA VAL A 154 8.35 7.72 10.33
C VAL A 154 7.08 7.49 11.15
N PHE A 155 7.24 7.00 12.38
CA PHE A 155 6.11 6.75 13.28
C PHE A 155 5.46 8.05 13.79
N ASP A 156 6.24 9.10 14.04
CA ASP A 156 5.72 10.43 14.41
C ASP A 156 4.86 11.03 13.29
N TYR A 157 5.30 10.85 12.05
CA TYR A 157 4.52 11.26 10.89
C TYR A 157 3.20 10.49 10.80
N ALA A 158 3.25 9.16 10.88
CA ALA A 158 2.07 8.32 10.76
C ALA A 158 1.05 8.52 11.91
N ARG A 159 1.50 8.91 13.11
CA ARG A 159 0.62 9.31 14.23
C ARG A 159 -0.12 10.62 13.97
N LYS A 160 0.44 11.52 13.17
CA LYS A 160 -0.14 12.84 12.87
C LYS A 160 -0.97 12.85 11.59
N SER A 161 -0.73 11.91 10.70
CA SER A 161 -1.33 11.86 9.36
C SER A 161 -2.03 10.51 9.18
N PRO A 162 -3.38 10.46 9.17
CA PRO A 162 -4.10 9.22 8.95
C PRO A 162 -3.66 8.56 7.64
N CYS A 163 -3.08 7.37 7.73
CA CYS A 163 -2.56 6.61 6.60
C CYS A 163 -2.50 5.11 6.93
N VAL A 164 -2.29 4.29 5.93
CA VAL A 164 -1.77 2.93 6.11
C VAL A 164 -0.25 3.00 5.97
N LEU A 165 0.45 2.83 7.09
CA LEU A 165 1.90 2.79 7.11
C LEU A 165 2.37 1.36 6.79
N CYS A 166 3.12 1.20 5.71
CA CYS A 166 3.73 -0.07 5.34
C CYS A 166 5.25 -0.03 5.58
N LEU A 167 5.72 -0.96 6.41
CA LEU A 167 7.14 -1.24 6.61
C LEU A 167 7.50 -2.44 5.73
N ASP A 168 8.06 -2.16 4.57
CA ASP A 168 8.40 -3.21 3.59
C ASP A 168 9.77 -3.82 3.89
N GLU A 169 9.90 -5.14 3.75
CA GLU A 169 11.13 -5.90 3.98
C GLU A 169 11.71 -5.74 5.41
N ILE A 170 10.86 -5.88 6.44
CA ILE A 170 11.33 -5.76 7.84
C ILE A 170 12.34 -6.85 8.25
N ASP A 171 12.47 -7.93 7.49
CA ASP A 171 13.50 -8.95 7.66
C ASP A 171 14.93 -8.42 7.46
N ALA A 172 15.09 -7.23 6.87
CA ALA A 172 16.39 -6.55 6.85
C ALA A 172 16.99 -6.33 8.26
N ILE A 173 16.13 -6.27 9.28
CA ILE A 173 16.56 -6.19 10.69
C ILE A 173 17.23 -7.49 11.16
N GLY A 174 16.80 -8.64 10.63
CA GLY A 174 17.36 -9.96 10.97
C GLY A 174 18.60 -10.35 10.16
N ALA A 175 18.93 -9.60 9.11
CA ALA A 175 20.04 -9.93 8.22
C ALA A 175 21.38 -9.71 8.92
N ARG A 176 22.03 -10.81 9.35
CA ARG A 176 23.39 -10.78 9.90
C ARG A 176 24.36 -10.30 8.84
N ARG A 177 24.95 -9.11 9.02
CA ARG A 177 26.12 -8.64 8.31
C ARG A 177 27.33 -8.88 9.23
N GLY A 178 28.40 -9.38 8.71
CA GLY A 178 29.52 -10.11 9.31
C GLY A 178 30.37 -9.47 10.41
N GLY A 179 29.95 -8.37 11.11
CA GLY A 179 30.72 -7.73 12.16
C GLY A 179 30.01 -7.70 13.52
N LYS A 180 30.78 -7.64 14.62
CA LYS A 180 30.21 -7.49 15.97
C LYS A 180 29.46 -6.17 16.16
N ASP A 181 29.92 -5.11 15.50
CA ASP A 181 29.33 -3.77 15.54
C ASP A 181 27.98 -3.75 14.79
N ASP A 182 27.88 -4.47 13.68
CA ASP A 182 26.65 -4.60 12.90
C ASP A 182 25.53 -5.28 13.72
N VAL A 183 25.87 -6.32 14.49
CA VAL A 183 24.90 -7.03 15.35
C VAL A 183 24.37 -6.10 16.47
N ALA A 184 25.25 -5.31 17.07
CA ALA A 184 24.86 -4.38 18.12
C ALA A 184 23.92 -3.25 17.58
N GLU A 185 24.18 -2.78 16.36
CA GLU A 185 23.34 -1.77 15.72
C GLU A 185 21.96 -2.34 15.35
N MET A 186 21.92 -3.53 14.75
CA MET A 186 20.67 -4.22 14.40
C MET A 186 19.80 -4.44 15.64
N ASN A 187 20.37 -4.83 16.75
CA ASN A 187 19.66 -4.95 18.02
C ASN A 187 19.06 -3.62 18.46
N ARG A 188 19.79 -2.50 18.31
CA ARG A 188 19.27 -1.16 18.62
C ARG A 188 18.12 -0.76 17.72
N VAL A 189 18.21 -1.05 16.44
CA VAL A 189 17.15 -0.82 15.44
C VAL A 189 15.91 -1.63 15.78
N THR A 190 16.07 -2.91 16.10
CA THR A 190 15.00 -3.81 16.54
C THR A 190 14.31 -3.25 17.80
N ILE A 191 15.07 -2.85 18.81
CA ILE A 191 14.54 -2.26 20.04
C ILE A 191 13.77 -0.97 19.73
N ALA A 192 14.31 -0.09 18.88
CA ALA A 192 13.64 1.15 18.51
C ALA A 192 12.31 0.87 17.80
N LEU A 193 12.28 -0.08 16.86
CA LEU A 193 11.06 -0.50 16.20
C LEU A 193 10.04 -1.07 17.20
N MET A 194 10.46 -1.95 18.10
CA MET A 194 9.60 -2.50 19.14
C MET A 194 9.00 -1.40 20.03
N GLN A 195 9.80 -0.41 20.40
CA GLN A 195 9.32 0.73 21.21
C GLN A 195 8.26 1.54 20.48
N GLU A 196 8.43 1.76 19.18
CA GLU A 196 7.43 2.46 18.36
C GLU A 196 6.16 1.64 18.19
N LEU A 197 6.27 0.32 18.01
CA LEU A 197 5.13 -0.60 17.97
C LEU A 197 4.35 -0.60 19.30
N ASP A 198 5.04 -0.58 20.42
CA ASP A 198 4.42 -0.52 21.75
C ASP A 198 3.70 0.82 22.02
N ARG A 199 4.07 1.88 21.29
CA ARG A 199 3.46 3.22 21.38
C ARG A 199 2.34 3.48 20.40
N LEU A 200 2.01 2.50 19.54
CA LEU A 200 0.95 2.68 18.54
C LEU A 200 -0.39 2.95 19.21
N GLY A 201 -1.11 3.94 18.69
CA GLY A 201 -2.48 4.24 19.08
C GLY A 201 -3.49 3.45 18.26
N ASN A 202 -4.76 3.55 18.65
CA ASN A 202 -5.86 2.86 17.96
C ASN A 202 -6.11 3.38 16.52
N ASP A 203 -5.61 4.57 16.20
CA ASP A 203 -5.89 5.26 14.93
C ASP A 203 -4.95 4.87 13.80
N LEU A 204 -3.76 4.33 14.13
CA LEU A 204 -2.76 3.97 13.14
C LEU A 204 -2.99 2.56 12.62
N ILE A 205 -2.93 2.42 11.30
CA ILE A 205 -2.92 1.13 10.62
C ILE A 205 -1.50 0.87 10.14
N LEU A 206 -0.94 -0.22 10.64
CA LEU A 206 0.41 -0.65 10.33
C LEU A 206 0.39 -1.97 9.57
N VAL A 207 1.13 -2.04 8.48
CA VAL A 207 1.40 -3.28 7.75
C VAL A 207 2.90 -3.49 7.70
N GLY A 208 3.39 -4.62 8.20
CA GLY A 208 4.76 -5.08 7.97
C GLY A 208 4.78 -6.12 6.87
N THR A 209 5.81 -6.15 6.03
CA THR A 209 6.02 -7.26 5.10
C THR A 209 7.36 -7.94 5.36
N THR A 210 7.42 -9.25 5.15
CA THR A 210 8.66 -10.01 5.21
C THR A 210 8.68 -11.16 4.22
N ASN A 211 9.84 -11.37 3.62
CA ASN A 211 10.12 -12.55 2.79
C ASN A 211 10.69 -13.72 3.61
N ARG A 212 11.12 -13.44 4.85
CA ARG A 212 11.86 -14.39 5.71
C ARG A 212 11.32 -14.34 7.14
N PRO A 213 10.09 -14.86 7.37
CA PRO A 213 9.49 -14.85 8.70
C PRO A 213 10.32 -15.63 9.74
N ASP A 214 11.11 -16.61 9.29
CA ASP A 214 12.02 -17.41 10.09
C ASP A 214 13.19 -16.62 10.71
N THR A 215 13.51 -15.45 10.15
CA THR A 215 14.60 -14.58 10.64
C THR A 215 14.13 -13.47 11.56
N LEU A 216 12.83 -13.26 11.68
CA LEU A 216 12.28 -12.24 12.58
C LEU A 216 12.37 -12.70 14.03
N ASP A 217 12.71 -11.75 14.91
CA ASP A 217 12.67 -11.95 16.35
C ASP A 217 11.23 -12.22 16.82
N ASP A 218 11.04 -13.25 17.64
CA ASP A 218 9.74 -13.64 18.21
C ASP A 218 9.08 -12.47 18.97
N ALA A 219 9.87 -11.62 19.63
CA ALA A 219 9.35 -10.47 20.34
C ALA A 219 8.80 -9.42 19.38
N LEU A 220 9.42 -9.24 18.20
CA LEU A 220 8.90 -8.38 17.14
C LEU A 220 7.64 -8.97 16.54
N PHE A 221 7.63 -10.27 16.25
CA PHE A 221 6.47 -10.96 15.69
C PHE A 221 5.23 -10.82 16.56
N ARG A 222 5.36 -10.98 17.88
CA ARG A 222 4.26 -10.88 18.86
C ARG A 222 3.66 -9.48 18.98
N ARG A 223 4.29 -8.44 18.46
CA ARG A 223 3.78 -7.07 18.45
C ARG A 223 2.84 -6.77 17.29
N PHE A 224 2.81 -7.62 16.29
CA PHE A 224 1.78 -7.55 15.28
C PHE A 224 0.51 -8.26 15.76
N THR A 225 -0.63 -7.57 15.67
CA THR A 225 -1.93 -8.11 16.12
C THR A 225 -2.40 -9.25 15.24
N PHE A 226 -2.03 -9.23 13.94
CA PHE A 226 -2.37 -10.26 12.96
C PHE A 226 -1.14 -10.67 12.17
N GLY A 227 -1.08 -11.95 11.83
CA GLY A 227 -0.17 -12.48 10.82
C GLY A 227 -0.95 -13.13 9.68
N HIS A 228 -0.53 -12.91 8.44
CA HIS A 228 -1.09 -13.59 7.28
C HIS A 228 0.00 -13.96 6.28
N THR A 229 -0.07 -15.20 5.78
CA THR A 229 0.86 -15.68 4.76
C THR A 229 0.24 -15.58 3.38
N VAL A 230 0.78 -14.70 2.56
CA VAL A 230 0.42 -14.56 1.15
C VAL A 230 1.12 -15.66 0.37
N ARG A 231 0.36 -16.68 -0.01
CA ARG A 231 0.90 -17.87 -0.71
C ARG A 231 1.04 -17.59 -2.21
N PRO A 232 1.94 -18.28 -2.90
CA PRO A 232 1.95 -18.32 -4.36
C PRO A 232 0.59 -18.71 -4.93
N LEU A 233 0.32 -18.31 -6.15
CA LEU A 233 -0.92 -18.60 -6.88
C LEU A 233 -0.91 -20.05 -7.36
N CYS A 234 -2.05 -20.73 -7.24
CA CYS A 234 -2.26 -21.97 -7.98
C CYS A 234 -2.49 -21.65 -9.48
N ARG A 235 -2.55 -22.67 -10.32
CA ARG A 235 -2.73 -22.49 -11.78
C ARG A 235 -4.04 -21.77 -12.12
N ASP A 236 -5.12 -22.06 -11.38
CA ASP A 236 -6.41 -21.43 -11.62
C ASP A 236 -6.39 -19.94 -11.23
N ASP A 237 -5.79 -19.61 -10.09
CA ASP A 237 -5.59 -18.23 -9.67
C ASP A 237 -4.72 -17.45 -10.67
N ALA A 238 -3.65 -18.09 -11.17
CA ALA A 238 -2.78 -17.50 -12.18
C ALA A 238 -3.53 -17.20 -13.49
N ARG A 239 -4.42 -18.11 -13.92
CA ARG A 239 -5.30 -17.88 -15.10
C ARG A 239 -6.24 -16.69 -14.86
N ILE A 240 -6.83 -16.60 -13.68
CA ILE A 240 -7.75 -15.50 -13.34
C ILE A 240 -6.98 -14.18 -13.36
N LEU A 241 -5.81 -14.10 -12.72
CA LEU A 241 -4.99 -12.90 -12.70
C LEU A 241 -4.55 -12.48 -14.13
N ALA A 242 -4.12 -13.43 -14.97
CA ALA A 242 -3.76 -13.14 -16.36
C ALA A 242 -4.95 -12.57 -17.15
N LYS A 243 -6.15 -13.17 -16.99
CA LYS A 243 -7.37 -12.65 -17.64
C LYS A 243 -7.71 -11.23 -17.17
N MET A 244 -7.62 -10.96 -15.87
CA MET A 244 -7.86 -9.63 -15.29
C MET A 244 -6.87 -8.62 -15.88
N PHE A 245 -5.59 -8.98 -15.95
CA PHE A 245 -4.56 -8.13 -16.53
C PHE A 245 -4.86 -7.78 -17.98
N PHE A 246 -5.10 -8.78 -18.85
CA PHE A 246 -5.39 -8.56 -20.25
C PHE A 246 -6.68 -7.74 -20.47
N ALA A 247 -7.73 -8.03 -19.72
CA ALA A 247 -8.97 -7.25 -19.76
C ALA A 247 -8.73 -5.78 -19.37
N SER A 248 -7.86 -5.52 -18.40
CA SER A 248 -7.54 -4.17 -17.93
C SER A 248 -6.83 -3.28 -18.97
N VAL A 249 -6.22 -3.89 -19.98
CA VAL A 249 -5.56 -3.21 -21.11
C VAL A 249 -6.36 -3.32 -22.42
N GLY A 250 -7.59 -3.87 -22.37
CA GLY A 250 -8.45 -4.03 -23.53
C GLY A 250 -8.03 -5.15 -24.51
N TYR A 251 -7.13 -6.05 -24.06
CA TYR A 251 -6.70 -7.20 -24.85
C TYR A 251 -7.56 -8.44 -24.57
N SER A 252 -8.07 -9.08 -25.60
CA SER A 252 -8.89 -10.28 -25.48
C SER A 252 -8.06 -11.54 -25.69
N ALA A 253 -7.36 -11.98 -24.63
CA ALA A 253 -6.58 -13.20 -24.69
C ALA A 253 -7.47 -14.46 -24.75
N SER A 254 -7.18 -15.35 -25.67
CA SER A 254 -7.81 -16.68 -25.74
C SER A 254 -7.34 -17.57 -24.57
N LYS A 255 -8.12 -18.62 -24.28
CA LYS A 255 -7.71 -19.60 -23.27
C LYS A 255 -6.39 -20.29 -23.64
N ALA A 256 -6.18 -20.58 -24.91
CA ALA A 256 -4.97 -21.24 -25.40
C ALA A 256 -3.72 -20.36 -25.23
N GLU A 257 -3.83 -19.06 -25.48
CA GLU A 257 -2.75 -18.10 -25.26
C GLU A 257 -2.37 -18.02 -23.77
N ILE A 258 -3.34 -17.94 -22.86
CA ILE A 258 -3.07 -17.93 -21.43
C ILE A 258 -2.42 -19.23 -20.97
N GLU A 259 -2.88 -20.39 -21.44
CA GLU A 259 -2.26 -21.67 -21.12
C GLU A 259 -0.82 -21.77 -21.64
N SER A 260 -0.58 -21.32 -22.87
CA SER A 260 0.76 -21.26 -23.46
C SER A 260 1.70 -20.37 -22.62
N LEU A 261 1.20 -19.22 -22.19
CA LEU A 261 1.94 -18.25 -21.38
C LEU A 261 2.30 -18.81 -20.00
N LEU A 262 1.40 -19.58 -19.37
CA LEU A 262 1.66 -20.24 -18.09
C LEU A 262 2.61 -21.42 -18.20
N GLY A 263 2.74 -22.05 -19.38
CA GLY A 263 3.56 -23.24 -19.60
C GLY A 263 3.08 -24.49 -18.86
N ASP A 264 3.70 -25.63 -19.12
CA ASP A 264 3.22 -26.93 -18.59
C ASP A 264 3.78 -27.30 -17.22
N SER A 265 4.86 -26.67 -16.77
CA SER A 265 5.73 -27.24 -15.72
C SER A 265 5.62 -26.60 -14.32
N SER A 266 4.91 -25.50 -14.15
CA SER A 266 4.83 -24.81 -12.86
C SER A 266 3.59 -25.19 -12.08
N LYS A 267 3.79 -25.73 -10.86
CA LYS A 267 2.69 -25.99 -9.92
C LYS A 267 2.20 -24.72 -9.23
N TYR A 268 3.09 -23.75 -9.05
CA TYR A 268 2.82 -22.49 -8.38
C TYR A 268 3.44 -21.32 -9.12
N TYR A 269 2.80 -20.15 -8.99
CA TYR A 269 3.19 -18.91 -9.65
C TYR A 269 3.21 -17.76 -8.64
N THR A 270 4.14 -16.84 -8.76
CA THR A 270 4.05 -15.56 -8.06
C THR A 270 3.23 -14.57 -8.88
N ALA A 271 2.52 -13.67 -8.22
CA ALA A 271 1.74 -12.62 -8.90
C ALA A 271 2.63 -11.76 -9.82
N SER A 272 3.84 -11.43 -9.36
CA SER A 272 4.84 -10.70 -10.13
C SER A 272 5.23 -11.43 -11.42
N LYS A 273 5.46 -12.76 -11.36
CA LYS A 273 5.77 -13.55 -12.56
C LYS A 273 4.65 -13.50 -13.59
N ILE A 274 3.39 -13.63 -13.15
CA ILE A 274 2.24 -13.57 -14.06
C ILE A 274 2.13 -12.19 -14.70
N THR A 275 2.26 -11.11 -13.90
CA THR A 275 2.20 -9.75 -14.41
C THR A 275 3.29 -9.50 -15.45
N ASN A 276 4.53 -9.95 -15.20
CA ASN A 276 5.64 -9.82 -16.15
C ASN A 276 5.36 -10.57 -17.45
N LEU A 277 4.93 -11.84 -17.38
CA LEU A 277 4.59 -12.64 -18.56
C LEU A 277 3.48 -11.97 -19.40
N CYS A 278 2.45 -11.44 -18.74
CA CYS A 278 1.38 -10.71 -19.43
C CYS A 278 1.89 -9.41 -20.06
N THR A 279 2.79 -8.70 -19.37
CA THR A 279 3.39 -7.46 -19.89
C THR A 279 4.24 -7.73 -21.11
N ASP A 280 5.11 -8.75 -21.07
CA ASP A 280 5.94 -9.15 -22.21
C ASP A 280 5.07 -9.49 -23.42
N HIS A 281 3.99 -10.26 -23.23
CA HIS A 281 3.03 -10.59 -24.28
C HIS A 281 2.37 -9.35 -24.91
N ILE A 282 2.00 -8.36 -24.09
CA ILE A 282 1.42 -7.09 -24.60
C ILE A 282 2.46 -6.27 -25.35
N ILE A 283 3.72 -6.27 -24.90
CA ILE A 283 4.83 -5.60 -25.64
C ILE A 283 4.94 -6.19 -27.04
N ASP A 284 5.00 -7.51 -27.15
CA ASP A 284 5.09 -8.20 -28.46
C ASP A 284 3.88 -7.90 -29.34
N TRP A 285 2.69 -7.86 -28.73
CA TRP A 285 1.45 -7.54 -29.48
C TRP A 285 1.46 -6.10 -30.00
N VAL A 286 1.90 -5.13 -29.21
CA VAL A 286 1.99 -3.71 -29.60
C VAL A 286 3.00 -3.54 -30.73
N LEU A 287 4.19 -4.12 -30.62
CA LEU A 287 5.25 -4.02 -31.63
C LEU A 287 4.81 -4.65 -32.96
N ASN A 288 4.13 -5.81 -32.93
CA ASN A 288 3.59 -6.44 -34.15
C ASN A 288 2.49 -5.61 -34.82
N GLN A 289 1.77 -4.73 -34.08
CA GLN A 289 0.81 -3.81 -34.70
C GLN A 289 1.50 -2.61 -35.38
N GLU A 290 2.62 -2.15 -34.85
CA GLU A 290 3.41 -1.05 -35.44
C GLU A 290 4.16 -1.48 -36.72
N GLU A 291 4.51 -2.77 -36.83
CA GLU A 291 5.17 -3.35 -38.01
C GLU A 291 4.20 -3.63 -39.18
N MET A 292 2.87 -3.55 -38.94
CA MET A 292 1.91 -3.63 -40.05
C MET A 292 1.96 -2.31 -40.85
N PRO A 293 2.48 -2.31 -42.12
CA PRO A 293 2.50 -1.10 -42.92
C PRO A 293 1.08 -0.62 -43.11
N CYS A 294 0.87 0.69 -42.94
CA CYS A 294 -0.34 1.37 -43.40
C CYS A 294 -0.54 1.09 -44.89
N ASN A 295 -1.01 -0.09 -45.24
CA ASN A 295 -1.36 -0.42 -46.60
C ASN A 295 -2.67 0.28 -46.98
N GLY A 296 -2.50 1.41 -47.67
CA GLY A 296 -3.38 1.72 -48.79
C GLY A 296 -4.71 2.35 -48.41
N LYS A 297 -4.75 3.66 -48.43
CA LYS A 297 -5.80 4.32 -49.22
C LYS A 297 -5.11 5.18 -50.27
N VAL A 298 -5.05 4.64 -51.49
CA VAL A 298 -5.01 5.41 -52.71
C VAL A 298 -6.44 5.86 -52.99
#